data_67a6a1eb08f8768fc171a61e03b60f56
#
_entry.id   67a6a1eb08f8768fc171a61e03b60f56
#
_cell.length_a   1.000
_cell.length_b   1.000
_cell.length_c   1.000
_cell.angle_alpha   90.00
_cell.angle_beta   90.00
_cell.angle_gamma   90.00
#
_symmetry.space_group_name_H-M   'P 1'
#
loop_
_entity.id
_entity.type
_entity.pdbx_description
1 polymer ?
#
loop_
_entity_poly.entity_id
_entity_poly.type
_entity_poly.pdbx_seq_one_letter_code
_entity_poly.pdbx_strand_id
1 'polypeptide(L)'
;MQQPGQQPEQRGLTDLVEQPALVMRIGSMIKQLLEEVRGSNLDEASRTRLREIHSKSIQELERGLAPELIEELERITLPFTDAEVPTEAELRIAQAQLVGWLEGLFHGI
;
A
#
# COMPACT_ATOMS: atom_id res chain seq x y z
N MET A 1 4.75 -31.02 -20.46
CA MET A 1 5.93 -30.26 -20.84
C MET A 1 5.98 -28.96 -20.12
N GLN A 2 7.15 -28.58 -19.66
CA GLN A 2 7.25 -27.34 -18.97
C GLN A 2 7.21 -26.15 -19.91
N GLN A 3 6.45 -25.14 -19.53
CA GLN A 3 6.42 -23.89 -20.27
C GLN A 3 7.74 -23.16 -20.09
N PRO A 4 8.28 -22.55 -21.12
CA PRO A 4 9.54 -21.81 -20.99
C PRO A 4 9.50 -20.72 -19.96
N GLY A 5 8.33 -20.15 -19.70
CA GLY A 5 8.19 -19.10 -18.74
C GLY A 5 7.84 -19.56 -17.32
N GLN A 6 7.89 -20.85 -17.05
CA GLN A 6 7.44 -21.40 -15.78
C GLN A 6 8.53 -21.58 -14.74
N GLN A 7 9.62 -20.93 -14.90
CA GLN A 7 10.71 -21.01 -13.95
C GLN A 7 10.34 -20.24 -12.69
N PRO A 8 10.62 -20.79 -11.50
CA PRO A 8 10.24 -20.12 -10.26
C PRO A 8 10.81 -18.72 -10.12
N GLU A 9 12.03 -18.51 -10.56
CA GLU A 9 12.67 -17.20 -10.49
C GLU A 9 12.08 -16.19 -11.46
N GLN A 10 11.21 -16.66 -12.34
CA GLN A 10 10.55 -15.80 -13.33
C GLN A 10 9.08 -15.56 -13.00
N ARG A 11 8.69 -15.84 -11.77
CA ARG A 11 7.33 -15.52 -11.35
C ARG A 11 7.12 -14.02 -11.53
N GLY A 12 6.12 -13.66 -12.30
CA GLY A 12 5.79 -12.27 -12.52
C GLY A 12 4.97 -11.70 -11.37
N LEU A 13 4.80 -10.40 -11.39
CA LEU A 13 4.00 -9.74 -10.38
C LEU A 13 2.56 -10.23 -10.40
N THR A 14 2.07 -10.67 -11.56
CA THR A 14 0.74 -11.24 -11.69
C THR A 14 0.54 -12.43 -10.76
N ASP A 15 1.57 -13.27 -10.62
CA ASP A 15 1.49 -14.44 -9.75
C ASP A 15 1.55 -14.06 -8.27
N LEU A 16 2.17 -12.93 -7.96
CA LEU A 16 2.34 -12.47 -6.60
C LEU A 16 1.15 -11.65 -6.10
N VAL A 17 0.33 -11.15 -7.01
CA VAL A 17 -0.90 -10.46 -6.65
C VAL A 17 -2.03 -11.46 -6.74
N GLU A 18 -2.40 -12.02 -5.59
CA GLU A 18 -3.36 -13.13 -5.54
C GLU A 18 -4.79 -12.68 -5.74
N GLN A 19 -5.11 -11.46 -5.35
CA GLN A 19 -6.44 -10.90 -5.54
C GLN A 19 -6.32 -9.51 -6.16
N PRO A 20 -6.11 -9.46 -7.49
CA PRO A 20 -5.89 -8.17 -8.16
C PRO A 20 -7.02 -7.17 -7.95
N ALA A 21 -8.27 -7.63 -8.00
CA ALA A 21 -9.40 -6.71 -7.84
C ALA A 21 -9.41 -6.05 -6.46
N LEU A 22 -9.08 -6.81 -5.42
CA LEU A 22 -8.99 -6.26 -4.07
C LEU A 22 -7.88 -5.24 -3.98
N VAL A 23 -6.71 -5.58 -4.49
CA VAL A 23 -5.53 -4.72 -4.43
C VAL A 23 -5.79 -3.42 -5.20
N MET A 24 -6.40 -3.51 -6.38
CA MET A 24 -6.72 -2.34 -7.17
C MET A 24 -7.74 -1.43 -6.49
N ARG A 25 -8.74 -2.04 -5.86
CA ARG A 25 -9.77 -1.26 -5.16
C ARG A 25 -9.17 -0.52 -3.97
N ILE A 26 -8.37 -1.20 -3.17
CA ILE A 26 -7.73 -0.56 -2.01
C ILE A 26 -6.75 0.51 -2.48
N GLY A 27 -5.99 0.22 -3.54
CA GLY A 27 -5.05 1.18 -4.10
C GLY A 27 -5.74 2.46 -4.57
N SER A 28 -6.85 2.32 -5.27
CA SER A 28 -7.63 3.48 -5.73
C SER A 28 -8.18 4.30 -4.56
N MET A 29 -8.63 3.61 -3.51
CA MET A 29 -9.13 4.27 -2.32
C MET A 29 -8.03 5.08 -1.64
N ILE A 30 -6.85 4.50 -1.50
CA ILE A 30 -5.72 5.17 -0.87
C ILE A 30 -5.30 6.39 -1.69
N LYS A 31 -5.26 6.24 -3.00
CA LYS A 31 -4.90 7.35 -3.88
C LYS A 31 -5.89 8.50 -3.78
N GLN A 32 -7.17 8.17 -3.76
CA GLN A 32 -8.21 9.17 -3.62
C GLN A 32 -8.10 9.88 -2.27
N LEU A 33 -7.83 9.13 -1.22
CA LEU A 33 -7.66 9.70 0.11
C LEU A 33 -6.47 10.65 0.16
N LEU A 34 -5.36 10.26 -0.48
CA LEU A 34 -4.18 11.12 -0.56
C LEU A 34 -4.51 12.44 -1.24
N GLU A 35 -5.28 12.40 -2.31
CA GLU A 35 -5.66 13.61 -3.00
C GLU A 35 -6.59 14.50 -2.19
N GLU A 36 -7.49 13.89 -1.42
CA GLU A 36 -8.40 14.65 -0.57
C GLU A 36 -7.67 15.38 0.55
N VAL A 37 -6.62 14.77 1.12
CA VAL A 37 -5.89 15.41 2.21
C VAL A 37 -4.82 16.39 1.71
N ARG A 38 -4.51 16.36 0.42
CA ARG A 38 -3.54 17.28 -0.15
C ARG A 38 -4.13 18.68 -0.14
N GLY A 39 -3.47 19.59 0.51
CA GLY A 39 -3.93 20.96 0.58
C GLY A 39 -4.95 21.23 1.69
N SER A 40 -5.32 20.21 2.45
CA SER A 40 -6.21 20.39 3.59
C SER A 40 -5.39 20.59 4.85
N ASN A 41 -5.91 21.37 5.77
CA ASN A 41 -5.33 21.47 7.10
C ASN A 41 -5.93 20.38 7.96
N LEU A 42 -5.09 19.48 8.43
CA LEU A 42 -5.55 18.34 9.21
C LEU A 42 -5.35 18.61 10.70
N ASP A 43 -6.44 18.56 11.43
CA ASP A 43 -6.33 18.65 12.88
C ASP A 43 -5.82 17.33 13.46
N GLU A 44 -5.59 17.31 14.75
CA GLU A 44 -5.03 16.14 15.41
C GLU A 44 -5.93 14.93 15.29
N ALA A 45 -7.23 15.12 15.43
CA ALA A 45 -8.19 14.02 15.33
C ALA A 45 -8.20 13.42 13.92
N SER A 46 -8.12 14.28 12.90
CA SER A 46 -8.08 13.82 11.52
C SER A 46 -6.79 13.06 11.23
N ARG A 47 -5.68 13.53 11.75
CA ARG A 47 -4.39 12.85 11.55
C ARG A 47 -4.39 11.47 12.22
N THR A 48 -4.96 11.37 13.41
CA THR A 48 -5.09 10.08 14.09
C THR A 48 -5.95 9.13 13.28
N ARG A 49 -7.06 9.61 12.74
CA ARG A 49 -7.94 8.80 11.91
C ARG A 49 -7.24 8.33 10.65
N LEU A 50 -6.48 9.20 10.00
CA LEU A 50 -5.75 8.83 8.79
C LEU A 50 -4.70 7.76 9.08
N ARG A 51 -4.04 7.84 10.22
CA ARG A 51 -3.10 6.80 10.63
C ARG A 51 -3.80 5.45 10.74
N GLU A 52 -4.96 5.43 11.35
CA GLU A 52 -5.73 4.20 11.50
C GLU A 52 -6.19 3.65 10.15
N ILE A 53 -6.67 4.54 9.27
CA ILE A 53 -7.10 4.14 7.94
C ILE A 53 -5.92 3.57 7.16
N HIS A 54 -4.77 4.22 7.25
CA HIS A 54 -3.56 3.77 6.56
C HIS A 54 -3.16 2.36 7.01
N SER A 55 -3.14 2.13 8.32
CA SER A 55 -2.80 0.82 8.87
C SER A 55 -3.78 -0.26 8.45
N LYS A 56 -5.06 0.04 8.48
CA LYS A 56 -6.07 -0.91 8.06
C LYS A 56 -5.98 -1.20 6.56
N SER A 57 -5.68 -0.19 5.78
CA SER A 57 -5.54 -0.36 4.33
C SER A 57 -4.39 -1.31 4.01
N ILE A 58 -3.27 -1.17 4.72
CA ILE A 58 -2.15 -2.07 4.54
C ILE A 58 -2.54 -3.51 4.87
N GLN A 59 -3.26 -3.71 5.97
CA GLN A 59 -3.72 -5.04 6.36
C GLN A 59 -4.63 -5.64 5.29
N GLU A 60 -5.51 -4.84 4.74
CA GLU A 60 -6.40 -5.32 3.67
C GLU A 60 -5.63 -5.65 2.40
N LEU A 61 -4.64 -4.84 2.05
CA LEU A 61 -3.79 -5.13 0.90
C LEU A 61 -3.09 -6.47 1.06
N GLU A 62 -2.59 -6.76 2.26
CA GLU A 62 -1.86 -7.99 2.50
C GLU A 62 -2.70 -9.23 2.22
N ARG A 63 -4.01 -9.12 2.35
CA ARG A 63 -4.89 -10.24 2.07
C ARG A 63 -4.91 -10.63 0.60
N GLY A 64 -4.52 -9.72 -0.27
CA GLY A 64 -4.51 -9.98 -1.71
C GLY A 64 -3.13 -10.18 -2.29
N LEU A 65 -2.10 -10.29 -1.45
CA LEU A 65 -0.72 -10.37 -1.88
C LEU A 65 -0.06 -11.66 -1.41
N ALA A 66 0.86 -12.16 -2.22
CA ALA A 66 1.69 -13.30 -1.82
C ALA A 66 2.68 -12.86 -0.73
N PRO A 67 3.19 -13.82 0.06
CA PRO A 67 4.12 -13.48 1.15
C PRO A 67 5.32 -12.64 0.74
N GLU A 68 5.84 -12.86 -0.46
CA GLU A 68 6.98 -12.10 -0.97
C GLU A 68 6.67 -10.61 -1.06
N LEU A 69 5.47 -10.27 -1.52
CA LEU A 69 5.07 -8.88 -1.62
C LEU A 69 4.68 -8.29 -0.28
N ILE A 70 4.15 -9.12 0.62
CA ILE A 70 3.87 -8.66 1.98
C ILE A 70 5.16 -8.24 2.66
N GLU A 71 6.22 -9.05 2.53
CA GLU A 71 7.51 -8.71 3.11
C GLU A 71 8.06 -7.42 2.53
N GLU A 72 7.94 -7.24 1.22
CA GLU A 72 8.40 -6.02 0.57
C GLU A 72 7.62 -4.81 1.07
N LEU A 73 6.31 -4.94 1.16
CA LEU A 73 5.46 -3.87 1.65
C LEU A 73 5.82 -3.48 3.09
N GLU A 74 6.05 -4.46 3.93
CA GLU A 74 6.41 -4.20 5.32
C GLU A 74 7.74 -3.52 5.47
N ARG A 75 8.66 -3.76 4.52
CA ARG A 75 9.95 -3.09 4.54
C ARG A 75 9.89 -1.62 4.15
N ILE A 76 8.97 -1.27 3.26
CA ILE A 76 8.87 0.12 2.80
C ILE A 76 7.95 0.95 3.65
N THR A 77 7.08 0.33 4.43
CA THR A 77 6.16 1.06 5.29
C THR A 77 6.75 1.13 6.69
N LEU A 78 6.90 2.36 7.18
CA LEU A 78 7.35 2.56 8.54
C LEU A 78 6.11 2.62 9.42
N PRO A 79 6.04 1.77 10.45
CA PRO A 79 4.87 1.81 11.33
C PRO A 79 4.85 3.11 12.11
N PHE A 80 3.70 3.71 12.18
CA PHE A 80 3.50 4.85 13.07
C PHE A 80 3.42 4.34 14.50
N THR A 81 4.04 5.07 15.42
CA THR A 81 3.94 4.70 16.82
C THR A 81 2.57 5.15 17.35
N ASP A 82 1.99 4.34 18.24
CA ASP A 82 0.71 4.70 18.82
C ASP A 82 0.84 5.82 19.83
N ALA A 83 2.06 6.12 20.25
CA ALA A 83 2.31 7.11 21.29
C ALA A 83 2.19 8.54 20.79
N GLU A 84 2.33 8.77 19.49
CA GLU A 84 2.33 10.12 18.95
C GLU A 84 1.41 10.22 17.74
N VAL A 85 0.77 11.38 17.62
CA VAL A 85 -0.02 11.69 16.44
C VAL A 85 0.94 12.08 15.33
N PRO A 86 0.89 11.43 14.15
CA PRO A 86 1.80 11.77 13.07
C PRO A 86 1.51 13.19 12.55
N THR A 87 2.54 13.82 12.01
CA THR A 87 2.39 15.12 11.37
C THR A 87 1.73 14.95 10.00
N GLU A 88 1.21 16.05 9.44
CA GLU A 88 0.68 16.02 8.09
C GLU A 88 1.74 15.56 7.09
N ALA A 89 2.97 16.03 7.25
CA ALA A 89 4.05 15.65 6.35
C ALA A 89 4.32 14.15 6.43
N GLU A 90 4.35 13.58 7.62
CA GLU A 90 4.57 12.15 7.80
C GLU A 90 3.48 11.33 7.13
N LEU A 91 2.22 11.74 7.29
CA LEU A 91 1.10 11.05 6.67
C LEU A 91 1.17 11.12 5.15
N ARG A 92 1.49 12.30 4.61
CA ARG A 92 1.60 12.46 3.16
C ARG A 92 2.71 11.60 2.58
N ILE A 93 3.86 11.56 3.25
CA ILE A 93 4.99 10.76 2.80
C ILE A 93 4.61 9.28 2.82
N ALA A 94 4.00 8.81 3.90
CA ALA A 94 3.62 7.41 4.02
C ALA A 94 2.60 7.01 2.94
N GLN A 95 1.61 7.85 2.71
CA GLN A 95 0.61 7.57 1.69
C GLN A 95 1.20 7.61 0.29
N ALA A 96 2.08 8.57 0.02
CA ALA A 96 2.72 8.69 -1.28
C ALA A 96 3.62 7.48 -1.55
N GLN A 97 4.33 7.00 -0.54
CA GLN A 97 5.16 5.81 -0.70
C GLN A 97 4.32 4.59 -1.04
N LEU A 98 3.20 4.43 -0.35
CA LEU A 98 2.32 3.30 -0.58
C LEU A 98 1.70 3.36 -1.98
N VAL A 99 1.22 4.54 -2.38
CA VAL A 99 0.64 4.72 -3.72
C VAL A 99 1.69 4.46 -4.79
N GLY A 100 2.92 4.98 -4.60
CA GLY A 100 3.99 4.75 -5.55
C GLY A 100 4.34 3.29 -5.70
N TRP A 101 4.39 2.57 -4.60
CA TRP A 101 4.65 1.13 -4.63
C TRP A 101 3.55 0.38 -5.39
N LEU A 102 2.29 0.73 -5.12
CA LEU A 102 1.14 0.11 -5.79
C LEU A 102 1.15 0.40 -7.29
N GLU A 103 1.44 1.64 -7.67
CA GLU A 103 1.49 1.99 -9.08
C GLU A 103 2.60 1.24 -9.81
N GLY A 104 3.75 1.09 -9.16
CA GLY A 104 4.83 0.29 -9.71
C GLY A 104 4.43 -1.16 -9.88
N LEU A 105 3.70 -1.69 -8.89
CA LEU A 105 3.22 -3.06 -8.94
C LEU A 105 2.27 -3.26 -10.13
N PHE A 106 1.33 -2.34 -10.31
CA PHE A 106 0.37 -2.45 -11.40
C PHE A 106 1.00 -2.28 -12.77
N HIS A 107 2.04 -1.47 -12.89
CA HIS A 107 2.75 -1.32 -14.15
C HIS A 107 3.49 -2.59 -14.54
N GLY A 108 3.85 -3.43 -13.57
CA GLY A 108 4.49 -4.70 -13.83
C GLY A 108 3.51 -5.81 -14.17
N ILE A 109 2.25 -5.57 -13.98
CA ILE A 109 1.19 -6.52 -14.30
C ILE A 109 0.69 -6.24 -15.70
#